data_789fb1962018e02a62ccf8c7c2d1ff6d
#
_entry.id   789fb1962018e02a62ccf8c7c2d1ff6d
#
_cell.length_a   1.000
_cell.length_b   1.000
_cell.length_c   1.000
_cell.angle_alpha   90.00
_cell.angle_beta   90.00
_cell.angle_gamma   90.00
#
_symmetry.space_group_name_H-M   'P 1'
#
loop_
_entity.id
_entity.type
_entity.pdbx_description
1 polymer ?
#
loop_
_entity_poly.entity_id
_entity_poly.type
_entity_poly.pdbx_seq_one_letter_code
_entity_poly.pdbx_strand_id
1 'polypeptide(L)'
;MEEKEKKPGFFKRLVSGLTKTRDNIVSGIDSLFSGFSHIDDDFYEELEEILIMGDLGVRATESIIEDLQRKVKEQHIKEPAECKELLIESIKEQMKVEETAYRFENEKSVVLVIGVNGVGKTTTVGKLAGKLKEQGKKVVIAGADTFRAAAGDQLKEWANRAGVDMIGGAEGADPGAVVYDAVAASKARNADVLLVDTAGRLHNKENLMNELGKINKILESEYPDAYRETLVVLDATTGQNALVQAREFSDVAKISGIVLTKMDGTAKGGIAVAIQSELSVPVKYIGVGETIDDLQKFDSDEFVNALFDTKTE
;
A
#
# COMPACT_ATOMS: atom_id res chain seq x y z
N MET A 1 4.95 34.82 -18.78
CA MET A 1 5.71 33.68 -18.26
C MET A 1 5.04 33.33 -16.93
N GLU A 2 4.15 32.36 -16.94
CA GLU A 2 3.53 31.85 -15.70
C GLU A 2 4.60 31.06 -14.94
N GLU A 3 4.97 31.53 -13.75
CA GLU A 3 5.76 30.72 -12.81
C GLU A 3 4.95 29.48 -12.47
N LYS A 4 5.38 28.32 -12.99
CA LYS A 4 4.87 27.04 -12.52
C LYS A 4 5.26 26.92 -11.04
N GLU A 5 4.31 27.14 -10.15
CA GLU A 5 4.47 26.79 -8.74
C GLU A 5 5.01 25.37 -8.65
N LYS A 6 6.19 25.19 -8.09
CA LYS A 6 6.76 23.87 -7.84
C LYS A 6 5.85 23.15 -6.84
N LYS A 7 5.20 22.08 -7.29
CA LYS A 7 4.41 21.24 -6.40
C LYS A 7 5.28 20.78 -5.22
N PRO A 8 4.75 20.76 -3.99
CA PRO A 8 5.49 20.27 -2.82
C PRO A 8 5.96 18.83 -3.06
N GLY A 9 7.14 18.48 -2.57
CA GLY A 9 7.69 17.13 -2.67
C GLY A 9 6.79 16.08 -2.01
N PHE A 10 7.02 14.80 -2.34
CA PHE A 10 6.22 13.67 -1.84
C PHE A 10 6.07 13.68 -0.33
N PHE A 11 7.19 13.75 0.41
CA PHE A 11 7.20 13.78 1.89
C PHE A 11 6.35 14.92 2.46
N LYS A 12 6.45 16.13 1.90
CA LYS A 12 5.66 17.29 2.36
C LYS A 12 4.15 17.07 2.17
N ARG A 13 3.74 16.36 1.12
CA ARG A 13 2.33 15.99 0.89
C ARG A 13 1.89 14.89 1.84
N LEU A 14 2.73 13.91 2.10
CA LEU A 14 2.47 12.87 3.10
C LEU A 14 2.27 13.47 4.49
N VAL A 15 3.18 14.33 4.94
CA VAL A 15 3.07 15.06 6.22
C VAL A 15 1.78 15.88 6.26
N SER A 16 1.46 16.63 5.19
CA SER A 16 0.22 17.41 5.11
C SER A 16 -1.03 16.53 5.18
N GLY A 17 -1.02 15.36 4.52
CA GLY A 17 -2.12 14.41 4.57
C GLY A 17 -2.33 13.80 5.96
N LEU A 18 -1.24 13.48 6.65
CA LEU A 18 -1.26 12.86 7.97
C LEU A 18 -1.48 13.84 9.13
N THR A 19 -1.55 15.16 8.88
CA THR A 19 -1.62 16.18 9.94
C THR A 19 -2.71 15.89 10.97
N LYS A 20 -3.93 15.57 10.55
CA LYS A 20 -5.03 15.29 11.49
C LYS A 20 -4.82 14.03 12.32
N THR A 21 -4.30 12.96 11.73
CA THR A 21 -3.94 11.74 12.45
C THR A 21 -2.85 12.03 13.46
N ARG A 22 -1.81 12.73 13.01
CA ARG A 22 -0.69 13.15 13.85
C ARG A 22 -1.15 13.97 15.04
N ASP A 23 -1.95 15.03 14.83
CA ASP A 23 -2.38 15.93 15.90
C ASP A 23 -3.15 15.17 16.98
N ASN A 24 -3.93 14.16 16.61
CA ASN A 24 -4.65 13.31 17.56
C ASN A 24 -3.71 12.38 18.35
N ILE A 25 -2.80 11.69 17.66
CA ILE A 25 -1.88 10.73 18.30
C ILE A 25 -0.85 11.47 19.15
N VAL A 26 -0.19 12.49 18.59
CA VAL A 26 0.90 13.20 19.27
C VAL A 26 0.39 13.93 20.51
N SER A 27 -0.76 14.60 20.43
CA SER A 27 -1.32 15.28 21.61
C SER A 27 -1.69 14.31 22.73
N GLY A 28 -2.23 13.14 22.40
CA GLY A 28 -2.52 12.09 23.38
C GLY A 28 -1.23 11.55 24.03
N ILE A 29 -0.25 11.19 23.21
CA ILE A 29 1.04 10.67 23.67
C ILE A 29 1.79 11.70 24.51
N ASP A 30 1.87 12.96 24.11
CA ASP A 30 2.56 14.00 24.87
C ASP A 30 1.88 14.29 26.21
N SER A 31 0.55 14.22 26.24
CA SER A 31 -0.23 14.33 27.50
C SER A 31 0.03 13.16 28.42
N LEU A 32 0.05 11.94 27.91
CA LEU A 32 0.37 10.73 28.66
C LEU A 32 1.76 10.80 29.26
N PHE A 33 2.79 11.07 28.43
CA PHE A 33 4.18 11.09 28.88
C PHE A 33 4.50 12.21 29.87
N SER A 34 3.76 13.31 29.83
CA SER A 34 3.89 14.41 30.81
C SER A 34 3.03 14.23 32.05
N GLY A 35 1.96 13.44 31.97
CA GLY A 35 0.99 13.23 33.06
C GLY A 35 1.38 12.12 34.03
N PHE A 36 2.07 11.11 33.56
CA PHE A 36 2.52 9.97 34.39
C PHE A 36 3.88 10.22 35.01
N SER A 37 4.03 9.82 36.26
CA SER A 37 5.30 9.87 37.00
C SER A 37 6.06 8.53 37.00
N HIS A 38 5.42 7.46 36.57
CA HIS A 38 5.97 6.10 36.55
C HIS A 38 5.44 5.34 35.34
N ILE A 39 6.20 4.33 34.92
CA ILE A 39 5.82 3.37 33.89
C ILE A 39 5.25 2.15 34.60
N ASP A 40 3.91 2.06 34.64
CA ASP A 40 3.15 0.99 35.27
C ASP A 40 2.09 0.46 34.31
N ASP A 41 1.22 -0.43 34.78
CA ASP A 41 0.19 -1.03 33.96
C ASP A 41 -0.82 0.03 33.46
N ASP A 42 -1.19 1.00 34.31
CA ASP A 42 -2.11 2.08 33.95
C ASP A 42 -1.53 2.96 32.82
N PHE A 43 -0.20 3.20 32.81
CA PHE A 43 0.47 3.90 31.74
C PHE A 43 0.34 3.16 30.39
N TYR A 44 0.52 1.83 30.39
CA TYR A 44 0.40 1.03 29.16
C TYR A 44 -1.04 0.90 28.67
N GLU A 45 -2.00 0.81 29.59
CA GLU A 45 -3.44 0.77 29.24
C GLU A 45 -3.87 2.07 28.54
N GLU A 46 -3.48 3.24 29.07
CA GLU A 46 -3.81 4.53 28.46
C GLU A 46 -3.09 4.72 27.12
N LEU A 47 -1.84 4.25 27.00
CA LEU A 47 -1.11 4.26 25.74
C LEU A 47 -1.82 3.38 24.68
N GLU A 48 -2.31 2.21 25.07
CA GLU A 48 -3.09 1.33 24.20
C GLU A 48 -4.33 2.04 23.64
N GLU A 49 -5.10 2.70 24.52
CA GLU A 49 -6.28 3.46 24.09
C GLU A 49 -5.92 4.54 23.06
N ILE A 50 -4.86 5.31 23.31
CA ILE A 50 -4.39 6.37 22.39
C ILE A 50 -4.03 5.80 21.02
N LEU A 51 -3.30 4.69 20.97
CA LEU A 51 -2.88 4.06 19.70
C LEU A 51 -4.07 3.49 18.94
N ILE A 52 -5.02 2.86 19.61
CA ILE A 52 -6.27 2.36 19.01
C ILE A 52 -7.11 3.50 18.46
N MET A 53 -7.26 4.59 19.21
CA MET A 53 -7.95 5.80 18.75
C MET A 53 -7.26 6.47 17.56
N GLY A 54 -5.95 6.26 17.41
CA GLY A 54 -5.14 6.66 16.27
C GLY A 54 -5.29 5.76 15.02
N ASP A 55 -6.26 4.84 15.01
CA ASP A 55 -6.51 3.86 13.93
C ASP A 55 -5.38 2.82 13.72
N LEU A 56 -4.45 2.62 14.68
CA LEU A 56 -3.39 1.62 14.57
C LEU A 56 -3.93 0.18 14.64
N GLY A 57 -5.13 -0.01 15.19
CA GLY A 57 -5.78 -1.31 15.35
C GLY A 57 -5.25 -2.11 16.54
N VAL A 58 -6.11 -2.96 17.11
CA VAL A 58 -5.84 -3.69 18.37
C VAL A 58 -4.59 -4.57 18.24
N ARG A 59 -4.52 -5.42 17.22
CA ARG A 59 -3.41 -6.37 17.06
C ARG A 59 -2.05 -5.71 16.90
N ALA A 60 -1.99 -4.61 16.13
CA ALA A 60 -0.75 -3.85 15.97
C ALA A 60 -0.35 -3.18 17.29
N THR A 61 -1.31 -2.58 17.99
CA THR A 61 -1.11 -1.91 19.26
C THR A 61 -0.58 -2.86 20.32
N GLU A 62 -1.19 -4.04 20.50
CA GLU A 62 -0.69 -5.08 21.41
C GLU A 62 0.77 -5.43 21.13
N SER A 63 1.12 -5.70 19.87
CA SER A 63 2.49 -6.04 19.48
C SER A 63 3.48 -4.90 19.72
N ILE A 64 3.08 -3.64 19.47
CA ILE A 64 3.91 -2.46 19.73
C ILE A 64 4.14 -2.29 21.24
N ILE A 65 3.11 -2.46 22.05
CA ILE A 65 3.23 -2.33 23.52
C ILE A 65 4.10 -3.44 24.11
N GLU A 66 3.93 -4.69 23.66
CA GLU A 66 4.79 -5.81 24.10
C GLU A 66 6.27 -5.54 23.78
N ASP A 67 6.55 -5.03 22.57
CA ASP A 67 7.93 -4.67 22.20
C ASP A 67 8.46 -3.48 23.01
N LEU A 68 7.64 -2.47 23.25
CA LEU A 68 7.98 -1.33 24.10
C LEU A 68 8.28 -1.77 25.54
N GLN A 69 7.44 -2.61 26.14
CA GLN A 69 7.64 -3.16 27.47
C GLN A 69 8.97 -3.92 27.58
N ARG A 70 9.29 -4.73 26.55
CA ARG A 70 10.56 -5.43 26.48
C ARG A 70 11.74 -4.47 26.44
N LYS A 71 11.70 -3.46 25.56
CA LYS A 71 12.77 -2.45 25.42
C LYS A 71 12.95 -1.62 26.70
N VAL A 72 11.86 -1.18 27.33
CA VAL A 72 11.87 -0.46 28.61
C VAL A 72 12.58 -1.27 29.68
N LYS A 73 12.28 -2.57 29.79
CA LYS A 73 12.92 -3.47 30.76
C LYS A 73 14.40 -3.70 30.44
N GLU A 74 14.75 -3.94 29.18
CA GLU A 74 16.13 -4.20 28.74
C GLU A 74 17.04 -2.98 28.94
N GLN A 75 16.52 -1.78 28.67
CA GLN A 75 17.27 -0.53 28.77
C GLN A 75 17.15 0.14 30.16
N HIS A 76 16.40 -0.48 31.08
CA HIS A 76 16.20 0.03 32.45
C HIS A 76 15.58 1.45 32.50
N ILE A 77 14.70 1.78 31.53
CA ILE A 77 14.00 3.06 31.45
C ILE A 77 13.07 3.21 32.66
N LYS A 78 13.06 4.41 33.27
CA LYS A 78 12.25 4.72 34.44
C LYS A 78 11.29 5.89 34.21
N GLU A 79 11.65 6.79 33.31
CA GLU A 79 10.90 8.00 33.06
C GLU A 79 9.99 7.80 31.84
N PRO A 80 8.68 8.06 31.95
CA PRO A 80 7.74 7.94 30.81
C PRO A 80 8.20 8.70 29.57
N ALA A 81 8.77 9.89 29.73
CA ALA A 81 9.25 10.71 28.61
C ALA A 81 10.28 10.01 27.70
N GLU A 82 11.08 9.09 28.24
CA GLU A 82 12.06 8.31 27.48
C GLU A 82 11.41 7.23 26.62
N CYS A 83 10.14 6.85 26.92
CA CYS A 83 9.42 5.84 26.17
C CYS A 83 8.99 6.32 24.78
N LYS A 84 8.91 7.64 24.52
CA LYS A 84 8.43 8.17 23.25
C LYS A 84 9.32 7.74 22.08
N GLU A 85 10.63 7.81 22.24
CA GLU A 85 11.59 7.41 21.21
C GLU A 85 11.52 5.90 20.97
N LEU A 86 11.43 5.11 22.04
CA LEU A 86 11.29 3.65 21.96
C LEU A 86 9.99 3.23 21.28
N LEU A 87 8.88 3.94 21.55
CA LEU A 87 7.59 3.70 20.89
C LEU A 87 7.70 3.94 19.39
N ILE A 88 8.30 5.06 18.98
CA ILE A 88 8.51 5.41 17.56
C ILE A 88 9.38 4.34 16.89
N GLU A 89 10.44 3.89 17.55
CA GLU A 89 11.32 2.82 17.05
C GLU A 89 10.55 1.50 16.89
N SER A 90 9.74 1.10 17.87
CA SER A 90 8.92 -0.12 17.80
C SER A 90 7.93 -0.08 16.63
N ILE A 91 7.30 1.07 16.37
CA ILE A 91 6.41 1.23 15.21
C ILE A 91 7.20 1.16 13.89
N LYS A 92 8.38 1.78 13.81
CA LYS A 92 9.26 1.71 12.63
C LYS A 92 9.68 0.28 12.32
N GLU A 93 10.11 -0.47 13.33
CA GLU A 93 10.49 -1.87 13.19
C GLU A 93 9.33 -2.73 12.69
N GLN A 94 8.13 -2.54 13.23
CA GLN A 94 6.94 -3.27 12.80
C GLN A 94 6.55 -2.96 11.36
N MET A 95 6.79 -1.73 10.89
CA MET A 95 6.45 -1.28 9.53
C MET A 95 7.58 -1.51 8.52
N LYS A 96 8.72 -2.05 8.94
CA LYS A 96 9.87 -2.24 8.07
C LYS A 96 9.55 -3.16 6.89
N VAL A 97 9.95 -2.74 5.70
CA VAL A 97 9.80 -3.51 4.46
C VAL A 97 11.20 -3.86 3.94
N GLU A 98 11.47 -5.16 3.83
CA GLU A 98 12.75 -5.63 3.31
C GLU A 98 12.85 -5.43 1.78
N GLU A 99 14.05 -5.17 1.26
CA GLU A 99 14.32 -5.03 -0.17
C GLU A 99 13.84 -6.25 -0.99
N THR A 100 13.86 -7.43 -0.39
CA THR A 100 13.36 -8.67 -1.01
C THR A 100 11.86 -8.62 -1.32
N ALA A 101 11.10 -7.72 -0.69
CA ALA A 101 9.69 -7.50 -1.00
C ALA A 101 9.47 -6.92 -2.41
N TYR A 102 10.49 -6.27 -3.00
CA TYR A 102 10.44 -5.67 -4.33
C TYR A 102 11.11 -6.53 -5.41
N ARG A 103 11.27 -7.82 -5.15
CA ARG A 103 11.89 -8.77 -6.08
C ARG A 103 11.29 -8.72 -7.49
N PHE A 104 9.98 -8.48 -7.58
CA PHE A 104 9.25 -8.39 -8.85
C PHE A 104 9.75 -7.25 -9.76
N GLU A 105 10.39 -6.20 -9.22
CA GLU A 105 10.96 -5.12 -10.01
C GLU A 105 12.27 -5.54 -10.71
N ASN A 106 12.96 -6.55 -10.19
CA ASN A 106 14.29 -6.97 -10.62
C ASN A 106 14.30 -8.30 -11.38
N GLU A 107 13.19 -9.02 -11.39
CA GLU A 107 13.03 -10.28 -12.10
C GLU A 107 11.92 -10.17 -13.14
N LYS A 108 11.93 -11.08 -14.13
CA LYS A 108 10.79 -11.20 -15.04
C LYS A 108 9.55 -11.54 -14.22
N SER A 109 8.54 -10.71 -14.27
CA SER A 109 7.41 -10.79 -13.32
C SER A 109 6.06 -10.51 -13.95
N VAL A 110 5.03 -11.01 -13.28
CA VAL A 110 3.63 -10.63 -13.47
C VAL A 110 3.10 -10.08 -12.16
N VAL A 111 2.54 -8.88 -12.20
CA VAL A 111 1.93 -8.19 -11.06
C VAL A 111 0.42 -8.11 -11.27
N LEU A 112 -0.33 -8.85 -10.47
CA LEU A 112 -1.79 -8.71 -10.40
C LEU A 112 -2.14 -7.55 -9.46
N VAL A 113 -2.94 -6.61 -9.93
CA VAL A 113 -3.41 -5.47 -9.14
C VAL A 113 -4.90 -5.65 -8.86
N ILE A 114 -5.23 -5.95 -7.60
CA ILE A 114 -6.58 -6.24 -7.12
C ILE A 114 -7.07 -5.17 -6.14
N GLY A 115 -8.37 -5.12 -5.88
CA GLY A 115 -8.99 -4.13 -4.98
C GLY A 115 -10.40 -3.79 -5.43
N VAL A 116 -11.22 -3.15 -4.59
CA VAL A 116 -12.58 -2.75 -4.96
C VAL A 116 -12.59 -1.61 -5.99
N ASN A 117 -13.76 -1.32 -6.56
CA ASN A 117 -13.89 -0.19 -7.48
C ASN A 117 -13.67 1.14 -6.74
N GLY A 118 -13.00 2.09 -7.39
CA GLY A 118 -12.77 3.44 -6.85
C GLY A 118 -11.56 3.60 -5.92
N VAL A 119 -10.88 2.52 -5.52
CA VAL A 119 -9.68 2.61 -4.66
C VAL A 119 -8.41 3.06 -5.39
N GLY A 120 -8.43 3.14 -6.72
CA GLY A 120 -7.28 3.63 -7.51
C GLY A 120 -6.44 2.53 -8.17
N LYS A 121 -6.98 1.33 -8.44
CA LYS A 121 -6.25 0.24 -9.14
C LYS A 121 -5.65 0.68 -10.47
N THR A 122 -6.49 1.14 -11.38
CA THR A 122 -6.09 1.60 -12.73
C THR A 122 -5.04 2.71 -12.67
N THR A 123 -5.22 3.66 -11.75
CA THR A 123 -4.25 4.73 -11.46
C THR A 123 -2.93 4.16 -10.92
N THR A 124 -2.98 3.20 -10.02
CA THR A 124 -1.81 2.52 -9.46
C THR A 124 -1.03 1.78 -10.55
N VAL A 125 -1.73 1.03 -11.41
CA VAL A 125 -1.11 0.34 -12.57
C VAL A 125 -0.38 1.32 -13.46
N GLY A 126 -1.03 2.45 -13.81
CA GLY A 126 -0.43 3.48 -14.65
C GLY A 126 0.80 4.13 -14.03
N LYS A 127 0.71 4.49 -12.75
CA LYS A 127 1.85 5.09 -12.01
C LYS A 127 3.01 4.11 -11.84
N LEU A 128 2.72 2.87 -11.48
CA LEU A 128 3.74 1.83 -11.35
C LEU A 128 4.43 1.54 -12.69
N ALA A 129 3.66 1.50 -13.78
CA ALA A 129 4.20 1.34 -15.13
C ALA A 129 5.17 2.47 -15.49
N GLY A 130 4.81 3.72 -15.19
CA GLY A 130 5.68 4.88 -15.41
C GLY A 130 6.98 4.77 -14.62
N LYS A 131 6.91 4.45 -13.33
CA LYS A 131 8.11 4.28 -12.50
C LYS A 131 9.03 3.15 -12.96
N LEU A 132 8.46 2.01 -13.30
CA LEU A 132 9.25 0.89 -13.85
C LEU A 132 9.90 1.26 -15.19
N LYS A 133 9.19 2.03 -16.03
CA LYS A 133 9.73 2.53 -17.29
C LYS A 133 10.89 3.51 -17.08
N GLU A 134 10.78 4.42 -16.10
CA GLU A 134 11.86 5.35 -15.72
C GLU A 134 13.10 4.61 -15.21
N GLN A 135 12.91 3.45 -14.57
CA GLN A 135 14.00 2.54 -14.18
C GLN A 135 14.58 1.73 -15.36
N GLY A 136 14.14 1.98 -16.59
CA GLY A 136 14.60 1.30 -17.80
C GLY A 136 13.96 -0.06 -18.07
N LYS A 137 12.91 -0.44 -17.33
CA LYS A 137 12.22 -1.72 -17.53
C LYS A 137 11.30 -1.68 -18.75
N LYS A 138 11.19 -2.81 -19.44
CA LYS A 138 10.20 -3.03 -20.49
C LYS A 138 8.90 -3.51 -19.84
N VAL A 139 7.87 -2.68 -19.88
CA VAL A 139 6.59 -2.93 -19.21
C VAL A 139 5.49 -3.14 -20.25
N VAL A 140 4.63 -4.12 -20.00
CA VAL A 140 3.37 -4.34 -20.71
C VAL A 140 2.23 -4.26 -19.70
N ILE A 141 1.12 -3.61 -20.06
CA ILE A 141 -0.10 -3.55 -19.24
C ILE A 141 -1.17 -4.44 -19.88
N ALA A 142 -1.86 -5.25 -19.05
CA ALA A 142 -3.07 -5.97 -19.42
C ALA A 142 -4.29 -5.29 -18.78
N GLY A 143 -5.23 -4.81 -19.59
CA GLY A 143 -6.50 -4.24 -19.17
C GLY A 143 -7.55 -5.33 -18.98
N ALA A 144 -7.52 -6.04 -17.88
CA ALA A 144 -8.45 -7.13 -17.58
C ALA A 144 -9.74 -6.67 -16.85
N ASP A 145 -9.90 -5.38 -16.52
CA ASP A 145 -11.21 -4.81 -16.12
C ASP A 145 -12.05 -4.51 -17.36
N THR A 146 -12.56 -5.57 -17.99
CA THR A 146 -13.32 -5.51 -19.25
C THR A 146 -14.79 -5.12 -19.07
N PHE A 147 -15.26 -5.05 -17.83
CA PHE A 147 -16.68 -4.78 -17.54
C PHE A 147 -17.01 -3.29 -17.45
N ARG A 148 -16.01 -2.45 -17.23
CA ARG A 148 -16.20 -1.00 -17.13
C ARG A 148 -15.69 -0.34 -18.41
N ALA A 149 -16.60 0.15 -19.25
CA ALA A 149 -16.27 0.82 -20.52
C ALA A 149 -15.19 1.92 -20.34
N ALA A 150 -15.33 2.75 -19.31
CA ALA A 150 -14.38 3.82 -19.01
C ALA A 150 -13.04 3.34 -18.45
N ALA A 151 -12.92 2.10 -17.95
CA ALA A 151 -11.67 1.60 -17.38
C ALA A 151 -10.61 1.37 -18.45
N GLY A 152 -11.00 0.83 -19.60
CA GLY A 152 -10.12 0.61 -20.73
C GLY A 152 -9.53 1.93 -21.27
N ASP A 153 -10.38 2.95 -21.45
CA ASP A 153 -9.93 4.28 -21.91
C ASP A 153 -9.02 4.96 -20.89
N GLN A 154 -9.36 4.88 -19.59
CA GLN A 154 -8.54 5.42 -18.53
C GLN A 154 -7.17 4.73 -18.47
N LEU A 155 -7.14 3.40 -18.59
CA LEU A 155 -5.88 2.65 -18.56
C LEU A 155 -5.02 2.97 -19.79
N LYS A 156 -5.65 3.15 -20.96
CA LYS A 156 -4.96 3.54 -22.19
C LYS A 156 -4.31 4.92 -22.06
N GLU A 157 -5.00 5.87 -21.43
CA GLU A 157 -4.43 7.19 -21.16
C GLU A 157 -3.21 7.08 -20.23
N TRP A 158 -3.28 6.25 -19.17
CA TRP A 158 -2.15 5.98 -18.31
C TRP A 158 -0.98 5.31 -19.04
N ALA A 159 -1.26 4.32 -19.88
CA ALA A 159 -0.24 3.66 -20.70
C ALA A 159 0.47 4.64 -21.63
N ASN A 160 -0.29 5.55 -22.27
CA ASN A 160 0.27 6.61 -23.11
C ASN A 160 1.18 7.57 -22.31
N ARG A 161 0.73 8.02 -21.12
CA ARG A 161 1.52 8.89 -20.24
C ARG A 161 2.81 8.22 -19.76
N ALA A 162 2.73 6.93 -19.44
CA ALA A 162 3.88 6.13 -19.01
C ALA A 162 4.80 5.72 -20.19
N GLY A 163 4.34 5.85 -21.42
CA GLY A 163 5.08 5.41 -22.62
C GLY A 163 5.28 3.90 -22.67
N VAL A 164 4.25 3.13 -22.30
CA VAL A 164 4.27 1.66 -22.26
C VAL A 164 3.16 1.07 -23.12
N ASP A 165 3.33 -0.19 -23.54
CA ASP A 165 2.35 -0.90 -24.32
C ASP A 165 1.19 -1.42 -23.45
N MET A 166 -0.04 -1.32 -23.95
CA MET A 166 -1.24 -1.87 -23.33
C MET A 166 -1.89 -2.90 -24.25
N ILE A 167 -2.25 -4.03 -23.67
CA ILE A 167 -3.11 -5.05 -24.28
C ILE A 167 -4.47 -4.97 -23.57
N GLY A 168 -5.52 -4.69 -24.30
CA GLY A 168 -6.89 -4.60 -23.81
C GLY A 168 -7.83 -5.38 -24.67
N GLY A 169 -9.02 -5.72 -24.14
CA GLY A 169 -10.14 -6.31 -24.88
C GLY A 169 -11.24 -5.29 -25.16
N ALA A 170 -12.19 -5.67 -26.01
CA ALA A 170 -13.45 -4.96 -26.13
C ALA A 170 -14.24 -5.01 -24.82
N GLU A 171 -15.20 -4.10 -24.63
CA GLU A 171 -16.11 -4.14 -23.49
C GLU A 171 -16.82 -5.51 -23.42
N GLY A 172 -16.82 -6.12 -22.24
CA GLY A 172 -17.39 -7.45 -22.02
C GLY A 172 -16.53 -8.63 -22.50
N ALA A 173 -15.31 -8.39 -22.99
CA ALA A 173 -14.37 -9.46 -23.32
C ALA A 173 -14.05 -10.31 -22.10
N ASP A 174 -13.64 -11.56 -22.33
CA ASP A 174 -13.15 -12.43 -21.25
C ASP A 174 -11.82 -11.91 -20.67
N PRO A 175 -11.75 -11.57 -19.38
CA PRO A 175 -10.51 -11.12 -18.74
C PRO A 175 -9.34 -12.10 -18.91
N GLY A 176 -9.62 -13.40 -18.89
CA GLY A 176 -8.62 -14.44 -19.13
C GLY A 176 -8.01 -14.37 -20.53
N ALA A 177 -8.84 -14.13 -21.56
CA ALA A 177 -8.34 -13.98 -22.94
C ALA A 177 -7.41 -12.75 -23.05
N VAL A 178 -7.75 -11.62 -22.42
CA VAL A 178 -6.92 -10.43 -22.39
C VAL A 178 -5.55 -10.72 -21.74
N VAL A 179 -5.55 -11.45 -20.62
CA VAL A 179 -4.31 -11.84 -19.93
C VAL A 179 -3.48 -12.80 -20.80
N TYR A 180 -4.11 -13.75 -21.48
CA TYR A 180 -3.43 -14.66 -22.41
C TYR A 180 -2.71 -13.88 -23.52
N ASP A 181 -3.41 -12.95 -24.17
CA ASP A 181 -2.84 -12.10 -25.22
C ASP A 181 -1.72 -11.20 -24.68
N ALA A 182 -1.87 -10.68 -23.46
CA ALA A 182 -0.86 -9.86 -22.80
C ALA A 182 0.41 -10.66 -22.47
N VAL A 183 0.29 -11.93 -22.07
CA VAL A 183 1.42 -12.84 -21.87
C VAL A 183 2.13 -13.09 -23.19
N ALA A 184 1.41 -13.39 -24.27
CA ALA A 184 1.98 -13.58 -25.60
C ALA A 184 2.73 -12.32 -26.07
N ALA A 185 2.13 -11.15 -25.88
CA ALA A 185 2.75 -9.87 -26.19
C ALA A 185 4.01 -9.60 -25.34
N SER A 186 3.96 -9.91 -24.05
CA SER A 186 5.10 -9.76 -23.13
C SER A 186 6.29 -10.63 -23.54
N LYS A 187 6.03 -11.88 -23.90
CA LYS A 187 7.06 -12.80 -24.42
C LYS A 187 7.68 -12.26 -25.72
N ALA A 188 6.83 -11.86 -26.69
CA ALA A 188 7.28 -11.36 -27.97
C ALA A 188 8.14 -10.08 -27.87
N ARG A 189 7.84 -9.21 -26.90
CA ARG A 189 8.54 -7.95 -26.65
C ARG A 189 9.69 -8.07 -25.65
N ASN A 190 9.88 -9.27 -25.10
CA ASN A 190 10.86 -9.49 -24.04
C ASN A 190 10.65 -8.53 -22.86
N ALA A 191 9.40 -8.43 -22.40
CA ALA A 191 9.03 -7.56 -21.30
C ALA A 191 9.61 -8.06 -19.97
N ASP A 192 10.05 -7.12 -19.12
CA ASP A 192 10.53 -7.41 -17.78
C ASP A 192 9.35 -7.58 -16.81
N VAL A 193 8.32 -6.75 -16.98
CA VAL A 193 7.14 -6.74 -16.08
C VAL A 193 5.85 -6.69 -16.89
N LEU A 194 4.91 -7.59 -16.57
CA LEU A 194 3.53 -7.54 -17.00
C LEU A 194 2.66 -7.07 -15.82
N LEU A 195 2.01 -5.91 -15.95
CA LEU A 195 1.05 -5.39 -14.98
C LEU A 195 -0.37 -5.74 -15.42
N VAL A 196 -1.18 -6.31 -14.54
CA VAL A 196 -2.56 -6.72 -14.84
C VAL A 196 -3.53 -5.92 -13.99
N ASP A 197 -4.33 -5.02 -14.63
CA ASP A 197 -5.43 -4.31 -14.00
C ASP A 197 -6.67 -5.18 -14.00
N THR A 198 -7.20 -5.55 -12.82
CA THR A 198 -8.34 -6.46 -12.68
C THR A 198 -9.63 -5.74 -12.30
N ALA A 199 -10.77 -6.38 -12.51
CA ALA A 199 -12.05 -5.90 -12.02
C ALA A 199 -12.11 -5.86 -10.48
N GLY A 200 -12.92 -4.96 -9.90
CA GLY A 200 -13.01 -4.73 -8.44
C GLY A 200 -14.35 -5.16 -7.83
N ARG A 201 -14.88 -6.34 -8.18
CA ARG A 201 -16.24 -6.78 -7.81
C ARG A 201 -16.27 -7.62 -6.54
N LEU A 202 -15.79 -7.09 -5.41
CA LEU A 202 -15.73 -7.83 -4.15
C LEU A 202 -17.11 -8.24 -3.61
N HIS A 203 -18.18 -7.49 -3.93
CA HIS A 203 -19.56 -7.84 -3.55
C HIS A 203 -20.05 -9.19 -4.16
N ASN A 204 -19.35 -9.71 -5.15
CA ASN A 204 -19.56 -11.05 -5.69
C ASN A 204 -18.26 -11.85 -5.59
N LYS A 205 -17.95 -12.29 -4.38
CA LYS A 205 -16.70 -13.02 -4.05
C LYS A 205 -16.50 -14.24 -4.95
N GLU A 206 -17.56 -15.02 -5.21
CA GLU A 206 -17.47 -16.24 -6.01
C GLU A 206 -17.03 -15.94 -7.44
N ASN A 207 -17.64 -14.95 -8.08
CA ASN A 207 -17.23 -14.56 -9.43
C ASN A 207 -15.81 -14.00 -9.47
N LEU A 208 -15.42 -13.22 -8.48
CA LEU A 208 -14.06 -12.70 -8.36
C LEU A 208 -13.04 -13.83 -8.17
N MET A 209 -13.32 -14.79 -7.30
CA MET A 209 -12.49 -15.99 -7.09
C MET A 209 -12.32 -16.79 -8.40
N ASN A 210 -13.43 -17.00 -9.13
CA ASN A 210 -13.41 -17.72 -10.39
C ASN A 210 -12.58 -16.97 -11.45
N GLU A 211 -12.72 -15.64 -11.54
CA GLU A 211 -11.95 -14.79 -12.46
C GLU A 211 -10.46 -14.83 -12.13
N LEU A 212 -10.09 -14.55 -10.87
CA LEU A 212 -8.70 -14.61 -10.42
C LEU A 212 -8.09 -16.01 -10.54
N GLY A 213 -8.87 -17.05 -10.24
CA GLY A 213 -8.48 -18.44 -10.42
C GLY A 213 -8.21 -18.79 -11.89
N LYS A 214 -9.03 -18.28 -12.81
CA LYS A 214 -8.82 -18.43 -14.25
C LYS A 214 -7.56 -17.72 -14.73
N ILE A 215 -7.37 -16.47 -14.30
CA ILE A 215 -6.16 -15.67 -14.61
C ILE A 215 -4.92 -16.42 -14.10
N ASN A 216 -4.93 -16.90 -12.85
CA ASN A 216 -3.79 -17.63 -12.27
C ASN A 216 -3.45 -18.90 -13.07
N LYS A 217 -4.45 -19.70 -13.48
CA LYS A 217 -4.22 -20.89 -14.33
C LYS A 217 -3.56 -20.54 -15.66
N ILE A 218 -4.02 -19.45 -16.32
CA ILE A 218 -3.42 -18.98 -17.56
C ILE A 218 -1.95 -18.58 -17.33
N LEU A 219 -1.71 -17.83 -16.26
CA LEU A 219 -0.36 -17.41 -15.94
C LEU A 219 0.55 -18.63 -15.61
N GLU A 220 0.05 -19.64 -14.89
CA GLU A 220 0.78 -20.86 -14.57
C GLU A 220 1.16 -21.66 -15.81
N SER A 221 0.24 -21.75 -16.79
CA SER A 221 0.51 -22.50 -18.03
C SER A 221 1.35 -21.71 -19.03
N GLU A 222 1.04 -20.43 -19.20
CA GLU A 222 1.60 -19.63 -20.28
C GLU A 222 2.84 -18.82 -19.85
N TYR A 223 3.03 -18.56 -18.55
CA TYR A 223 4.15 -17.76 -18.05
C TYR A 223 4.77 -18.33 -16.77
N PRO A 224 5.13 -19.65 -16.76
CA PRO A 224 5.57 -20.35 -15.55
C PRO A 224 6.85 -19.77 -14.94
N ASP A 225 7.75 -19.22 -15.76
CA ASP A 225 9.05 -18.69 -15.32
C ASP A 225 8.97 -17.25 -14.77
N ALA A 226 7.79 -16.60 -14.82
CA ALA A 226 7.64 -15.25 -14.31
C ALA A 226 7.37 -15.27 -12.80
N TYR A 227 8.08 -14.42 -12.05
CA TYR A 227 7.76 -14.17 -10.63
C TYR A 227 6.34 -13.63 -10.48
N ARG A 228 5.63 -14.09 -9.47
CA ARG A 228 4.23 -13.70 -9.20
C ARG A 228 4.15 -12.72 -8.06
N GLU A 229 3.57 -11.59 -8.34
CA GLU A 229 3.24 -10.55 -7.35
C GLU A 229 1.74 -10.29 -7.39
N THR A 230 1.10 -10.16 -6.23
CA THR A 230 -0.30 -9.74 -6.11
C THR A 230 -0.38 -8.54 -5.17
N LEU A 231 -0.68 -7.38 -5.72
CA LEU A 231 -0.83 -6.14 -4.98
C LEU A 231 -2.32 -5.85 -4.73
N VAL A 232 -2.72 -5.78 -3.46
CA VAL A 232 -4.04 -5.26 -3.11
C VAL A 232 -3.97 -3.75 -2.95
N VAL A 233 -4.83 -3.03 -3.67
CA VAL A 233 -4.95 -1.57 -3.59
C VAL A 233 -6.10 -1.22 -2.65
N LEU A 234 -5.83 -0.39 -1.66
CA LEU A 234 -6.75 0.03 -0.62
C LEU A 234 -6.76 1.55 -0.51
N ASP A 235 -7.93 2.12 -0.26
CA ASP A 235 -8.14 3.55 -0.05
C ASP A 235 -8.01 3.86 1.44
N ALA A 236 -6.94 4.57 1.83
CA ALA A 236 -6.65 4.90 3.23
C ALA A 236 -7.74 5.77 3.88
N THR A 237 -8.49 6.56 3.10
CA THR A 237 -9.56 7.41 3.63
C THR A 237 -10.73 6.63 4.20
N THR A 238 -10.87 5.36 3.82
CA THR A 238 -11.96 4.49 4.30
C THR A 238 -11.68 3.88 5.68
N GLY A 239 -10.46 4.01 6.21
CA GLY A 239 -10.10 3.56 7.57
C GLY A 239 -10.39 2.07 7.77
N GLN A 240 -11.13 1.69 8.82
CA GLN A 240 -11.45 0.30 9.13
C GLN A 240 -12.11 -0.48 7.99
N ASN A 241 -12.82 0.18 7.07
CA ASN A 241 -13.35 -0.49 5.88
C ASN A 241 -12.23 -1.00 4.95
N ALA A 242 -11.08 -0.30 4.88
CA ALA A 242 -9.93 -0.79 4.13
C ALA A 242 -9.40 -2.09 4.73
N LEU A 243 -9.37 -2.21 6.07
CA LEU A 243 -8.96 -3.43 6.77
C LEU A 243 -9.92 -4.59 6.48
N VAL A 244 -11.23 -4.34 6.50
CA VAL A 244 -12.24 -5.35 6.13
C VAL A 244 -12.04 -5.83 4.70
N GLN A 245 -11.85 -4.91 3.74
CA GLN A 245 -11.56 -5.26 2.35
C GLN A 245 -10.28 -6.08 2.22
N ALA A 246 -9.23 -5.70 2.94
CA ALA A 246 -7.96 -6.40 2.94
C ALA A 246 -8.12 -7.88 3.36
N ARG A 247 -8.85 -8.13 4.45
CA ARG A 247 -9.19 -9.50 4.90
C ARG A 247 -9.98 -10.27 3.84
N GLU A 248 -11.01 -9.63 3.27
CA GLU A 248 -11.84 -10.25 2.25
C GLU A 248 -11.07 -10.62 0.98
N PHE A 249 -10.10 -9.80 0.58
CA PHE A 249 -9.20 -10.13 -0.53
C PHE A 249 -8.21 -11.24 -0.16
N SER A 250 -7.77 -11.33 1.09
CA SER A 250 -6.90 -12.43 1.55
C SER A 250 -7.58 -13.79 1.48
N ASP A 251 -8.92 -13.83 1.60
CA ASP A 251 -9.71 -15.07 1.44
C ASP A 251 -9.74 -15.55 -0.01
N VAL A 252 -9.57 -14.66 -1.00
CA VAL A 252 -9.73 -14.96 -2.42
C VAL A 252 -8.43 -14.98 -3.21
N ALA A 253 -7.36 -14.37 -2.69
CA ALA A 253 -6.07 -14.28 -3.36
C ALA A 253 -4.91 -14.31 -2.36
N LYS A 254 -3.79 -14.93 -2.77
CA LYS A 254 -2.54 -14.83 -2.01
C LYS A 254 -1.91 -13.46 -2.26
N ILE A 255 -2.19 -12.52 -1.35
CA ILE A 255 -1.63 -11.15 -1.42
C ILE A 255 -0.16 -11.21 -1.01
N SER A 256 0.70 -10.50 -1.74
CA SER A 256 2.13 -10.38 -1.47
C SER A 256 2.57 -8.94 -1.18
N GLY A 257 1.69 -7.97 -1.40
CA GLY A 257 1.95 -6.57 -1.09
C GLY A 257 0.70 -5.72 -1.07
N ILE A 258 0.78 -4.61 -0.34
CA ILE A 258 -0.29 -3.63 -0.18
C ILE A 258 0.11 -2.33 -0.84
N VAL A 259 -0.84 -1.68 -1.51
CA VAL A 259 -0.73 -0.31 -2.00
C VAL A 259 -1.80 0.53 -1.29
N LEU A 260 -1.38 1.53 -0.53
CA LEU A 260 -2.28 2.48 0.11
C LEU A 260 -2.38 3.75 -0.72
N THR A 261 -3.57 4.09 -1.16
CA THR A 261 -3.85 5.29 -1.95
C THR A 261 -4.51 6.38 -1.11
N LYS A 262 -4.50 7.62 -1.63
CA LYS A 262 -5.17 8.79 -1.05
C LYS A 262 -4.68 9.15 0.36
N MET A 263 -3.40 8.88 0.63
CA MET A 263 -2.78 9.19 1.92
C MET A 263 -2.73 10.70 2.19
N ASP A 264 -2.80 11.52 1.15
CA ASP A 264 -2.86 12.98 1.21
C ASP A 264 -4.21 13.54 1.70
N GLY A 265 -5.25 12.73 1.75
CA GLY A 265 -6.60 13.13 2.17
C GLY A 265 -7.11 12.46 3.44
N THR A 266 -6.28 11.66 4.12
CA THR A 266 -6.76 10.83 5.23
C THR A 266 -6.47 11.45 6.60
N ALA A 267 -7.47 11.38 7.50
CA ALA A 267 -7.28 11.58 8.95
C ALA A 267 -7.02 10.25 9.69
N LYS A 268 -6.85 9.16 8.95
CA LYS A 268 -6.79 7.78 9.46
C LYS A 268 -5.47 7.10 9.04
N GLY A 269 -4.35 7.81 9.14
CA GLY A 269 -3.05 7.31 8.70
C GLY A 269 -2.56 6.07 9.44
N GLY A 270 -2.95 5.89 10.71
CA GLY A 270 -2.64 4.70 11.49
C GLY A 270 -3.15 3.38 10.89
N ILE A 271 -4.14 3.45 9.99
CA ILE A 271 -4.66 2.27 9.29
C ILE A 271 -3.59 1.50 8.50
N ALA A 272 -2.51 2.15 8.07
CA ALA A 272 -1.39 1.49 7.42
C ALA A 272 -0.75 0.43 8.33
N VAL A 273 -0.57 0.78 9.61
CA VAL A 273 0.00 -0.11 10.64
C VAL A 273 -0.97 -1.27 10.90
N ALA A 274 -2.26 -0.96 11.06
CA ALA A 274 -3.30 -1.96 11.29
C ALA A 274 -3.37 -3.00 10.16
N ILE A 275 -3.39 -2.56 8.90
CA ILE A 275 -3.51 -3.45 7.74
C ILE A 275 -2.27 -4.34 7.60
N GLN A 276 -1.06 -3.78 7.73
CA GLN A 276 0.17 -4.57 7.65
C GLN A 276 0.25 -5.63 8.73
N SER A 277 -0.06 -5.27 9.97
CA SER A 277 -0.07 -6.19 11.10
C SER A 277 -1.12 -7.30 10.95
N GLU A 278 -2.33 -6.95 10.52
CA GLU A 278 -3.43 -7.91 10.39
C GLU A 278 -3.17 -8.94 9.31
N LEU A 279 -2.68 -8.50 8.15
CA LEU A 279 -2.43 -9.39 7.00
C LEU A 279 -1.07 -10.08 7.07
N SER A 280 -0.14 -9.59 7.88
CA SER A 280 1.27 -9.99 7.84
C SER A 280 1.86 -9.86 6.43
N VAL A 281 1.43 -8.82 5.69
CA VAL A 281 1.84 -8.51 4.32
C VAL A 281 2.33 -7.07 4.28
N PRO A 282 3.51 -6.78 3.67
CA PRO A 282 4.09 -5.45 3.70
C PRO A 282 3.28 -4.43 2.89
N VAL A 283 3.15 -3.21 3.43
CA VAL A 283 2.79 -2.03 2.64
C VAL A 283 3.99 -1.70 1.75
N LYS A 284 3.85 -1.90 0.43
CA LYS A 284 4.95 -1.70 -0.53
C LYS A 284 4.95 -0.32 -1.15
N TYR A 285 3.76 0.25 -1.36
CA TYR A 285 3.64 1.55 -1.99
C TYR A 285 2.60 2.41 -1.30
N ILE A 286 2.83 3.72 -1.29
CA ILE A 286 1.86 4.72 -0.88
C ILE A 286 1.65 5.77 -1.99
N GLY A 287 0.39 6.22 -2.13
CA GLY A 287 -0.03 7.23 -3.10
C GLY A 287 -0.54 8.48 -2.41
N VAL A 288 -0.03 9.66 -2.83
CA VAL A 288 -0.34 10.98 -2.27
C VAL A 288 -0.69 12.00 -3.36
N GLY A 289 -1.57 11.65 -4.28
CA GLY A 289 -1.98 12.53 -5.37
C GLY A 289 -2.14 11.82 -6.71
N GLU A 290 -2.16 12.57 -7.82
CA GLU A 290 -2.65 12.10 -9.13
C GLU A 290 -1.55 11.92 -10.21
N THR A 291 -0.30 12.31 -9.95
CA THR A 291 0.81 12.19 -10.93
C THR A 291 1.57 10.87 -10.75
N ILE A 292 2.41 10.50 -11.73
CA ILE A 292 3.27 9.29 -11.66
C ILE A 292 4.15 9.35 -10.42
N ASP A 293 4.73 10.52 -10.12
CA ASP A 293 5.61 10.74 -8.97
C ASP A 293 4.88 10.64 -7.62
N ASP A 294 3.55 10.64 -7.62
CA ASP A 294 2.74 10.58 -6.40
C ASP A 294 2.50 9.14 -5.88
N LEU A 295 3.10 8.13 -6.51
CA LEU A 295 3.22 6.77 -5.99
C LEU A 295 4.69 6.54 -5.62
N GLN A 296 4.97 6.23 -4.35
CA GLN A 296 6.33 5.96 -3.89
C GLN A 296 6.43 4.61 -3.18
N LYS A 297 7.62 4.03 -3.18
CA LYS A 297 7.92 2.90 -2.28
C LYS A 297 7.68 3.33 -0.85
N PHE A 298 7.16 2.41 -0.06
CA PHE A 298 6.97 2.67 1.35
C PHE A 298 8.32 2.71 2.07
N ASP A 299 8.52 3.78 2.81
CA ASP A 299 9.63 3.96 3.73
C ASP A 299 9.08 4.10 5.15
N SER A 300 9.42 3.16 6.03
CA SER A 300 8.92 3.14 7.40
C SER A 300 9.39 4.35 8.22
N ASP A 301 10.62 4.81 7.99
CA ASP A 301 11.17 5.97 8.69
C ASP A 301 10.46 7.26 8.28
N GLU A 302 10.31 7.48 6.96
CA GLU A 302 9.59 8.65 6.45
C GLU A 302 8.12 8.65 6.90
N PHE A 303 7.46 7.49 6.87
CA PHE A 303 6.05 7.36 7.25
C PHE A 303 5.85 7.63 8.75
N VAL A 304 6.63 6.97 9.62
CA VAL A 304 6.50 7.13 11.07
C VAL A 304 6.95 8.51 11.51
N ASN A 305 8.00 9.07 10.88
CA ASN A 305 8.40 10.46 11.14
C ASN A 305 7.29 11.44 10.76
N ALA A 306 6.59 11.22 9.64
CA ALA A 306 5.44 12.04 9.24
C ALA A 306 4.26 11.92 10.23
N LEU A 307 4.08 10.73 10.82
CA LEU A 307 2.99 10.43 11.77
C LEU A 307 3.25 11.06 13.15
N PHE A 308 4.53 11.17 13.58
CA PHE A 308 4.92 11.66 14.91
C PHE A 308 5.60 13.03 14.90
N ASP A 309 5.70 13.70 13.74
CA ASP A 309 6.39 15.00 13.56
C ASP A 309 7.85 14.99 14.10
N THR A 310 8.51 13.88 14.03
CA THR A 310 9.94 13.81 14.31
C THR A 310 10.65 14.46 13.13
N LYS A 311 11.29 15.61 13.35
CA LYS A 311 12.04 16.32 12.32
C LYS A 311 13.13 15.39 11.77
N THR A 312 13.04 15.09 10.48
CA THR A 312 14.21 14.60 9.73
C THR A 312 15.23 15.72 9.70
N GLU A 313 16.32 15.57 10.45
CA GLU A 313 17.52 16.42 10.30
C GLU A 313 18.16 16.23 8.93
#